data_e6ced77b77dcb8f3ec82a07d239f4619
#
_entry.id   e6ced77b77dcb8f3ec82a07d239f4619
#
_cell.length_a   1.000
_cell.length_b   1.000
_cell.length_c   1.000
_cell.angle_alpha   90.00
_cell.angle_beta   90.00
_cell.angle_gamma   90.00
#
_symmetry.space_group_name_H-M   'P 1'
#
loop_
_entity.id
_entity.type
_entity.pdbx_description
1 polymer ?
#
loop_
_entity_poly.entity_id
_entity_poly.type
_entity_poly.pdbx_seq_one_letter_code
_entity_poly.pdbx_strand_id
1 'polypeptide(L)'
;MEHELLFLGTCAADFSPRLKGDCRDRFDPDARRSSAALLDGRYLIDCGPHTPDALAIAEADAGAITDLFLTHTHSDHFDPANIEALAALTRDGLRLWASAEAQLPGMKGVTVMRMEKFTPYAVNGELTVTGLKANHEKTTAPQWLLFTLGEKKLLYALDGAWYVNETYYFLRNAGLDLLVADATVGDYDGDYRVAEHNSIPMLRLLLPSLRTFGVVKEETRVFLSHLAPSLHRPHSETEKIAASFGALVARDGLRVSL
;
A
#
# COMPACT_ATOMS: atom_id res chain seq x y z
N MET A 1 -6.10 -21.77 -0.77
CA MET A 1 -6.04 -21.08 -2.08
C MET A 1 -4.75 -20.27 -2.13
N GLU A 2 -4.19 -20.05 -3.30
CA GLU A 2 -3.04 -19.16 -3.49
C GLU A 2 -3.58 -17.73 -3.57
N HIS A 3 -3.08 -16.84 -2.72
CA HIS A 3 -3.47 -15.43 -2.72
C HIS A 3 -2.49 -14.62 -3.57
N GLU A 4 -2.97 -13.61 -4.27
CA GLU A 4 -2.17 -12.76 -5.16
C GLU A 4 -2.37 -11.28 -4.84
N LEU A 5 -1.25 -10.55 -4.70
CA LEU A 5 -1.22 -9.09 -4.65
C LEU A 5 -0.72 -8.54 -6.00
N LEU A 6 -1.52 -7.73 -6.67
CA LEU A 6 -1.16 -6.95 -7.85
C LEU A 6 -0.87 -5.51 -7.43
N PHE A 7 0.35 -5.02 -7.67
CA PHE A 7 0.68 -3.62 -7.52
C PHE A 7 0.14 -2.82 -8.71
N LEU A 8 -0.88 -1.98 -8.48
CA LEU A 8 -1.46 -1.12 -9.50
C LEU A 8 -0.66 0.17 -9.67
N GLY A 9 -0.09 0.68 -8.58
CA GLY A 9 0.76 1.85 -8.55
C GLY A 9 1.71 1.82 -7.36
N THR A 10 2.88 2.41 -7.52
CA THR A 10 3.98 2.33 -6.55
C THR A 10 4.70 3.66 -6.33
N CYS A 11 4.08 4.77 -6.75
CA CYS A 11 4.60 6.13 -6.64
C CYS A 11 4.11 6.82 -5.38
N ALA A 12 4.94 7.68 -4.83
CA ALA A 12 4.53 8.80 -3.97
C ALA A 12 3.84 9.91 -4.80
N ALA A 13 3.60 11.08 -4.22
CA ALA A 13 2.81 12.14 -4.85
C ALA A 13 3.50 12.91 -6.00
N ASP A 14 4.78 12.67 -6.32
CA ASP A 14 5.57 13.37 -7.35
C ASP A 14 5.55 12.64 -8.71
N PHE A 15 4.41 12.55 -9.33
CA PHE A 15 4.18 11.75 -10.53
C PHE A 15 4.98 12.19 -11.76
N SER A 16 5.46 11.21 -12.53
CA SER A 16 6.15 11.46 -13.79
C SER A 16 5.21 12.09 -14.83
N PRO A 17 5.66 13.17 -15.54
CA PRO A 17 4.91 13.72 -16.68
C PRO A 17 4.66 12.69 -17.81
N ARG A 18 5.46 11.63 -17.90
CA ARG A 18 5.32 10.54 -18.88
C ARG A 18 4.00 9.78 -18.75
N LEU A 19 3.33 9.83 -17.57
CA LEU A 19 2.00 9.23 -17.38
C LEU A 19 0.91 9.88 -18.24
N LYS A 20 1.11 11.14 -18.68
CA LYS A 20 0.20 11.83 -19.60
C LYS A 20 0.60 11.68 -21.09
N GLY A 21 1.71 10.98 -21.37
CA GLY A 21 2.28 10.77 -22.68
C GLY A 21 2.53 9.30 -23.01
N ASP A 22 3.77 8.94 -23.24
CA ASP A 22 4.25 7.64 -23.73
C ASP A 22 4.05 6.45 -22.76
N CYS A 23 3.70 6.72 -21.50
CA CYS A 23 3.40 5.72 -20.48
C CYS A 23 1.91 5.73 -20.04
N ARG A 24 1.03 6.36 -20.82
CA ARG A 24 -0.38 6.49 -20.47
C ARG A 24 -1.10 5.13 -20.43
N ASP A 25 -0.82 4.24 -21.36
CA ASP A 25 -1.51 2.98 -21.63
C ASP A 25 -0.68 1.73 -21.33
N ARG A 26 0.41 1.88 -20.59
CA ARG A 26 1.28 0.77 -20.18
C ARG A 26 1.93 1.02 -18.84
N PHE A 27 2.37 -0.04 -18.19
CA PHE A 27 3.25 0.05 -17.02
C PHE A 27 4.70 0.29 -17.45
N ASP A 28 5.35 1.20 -16.73
CA ASP A 28 6.77 1.52 -16.91
C ASP A 28 7.38 1.70 -15.50
N PRO A 29 8.44 0.97 -15.15
CA PRO A 29 8.99 0.99 -13.78
C PRO A 29 9.57 2.35 -13.36
N ASP A 30 9.89 3.23 -14.34
CA ASP A 30 10.38 4.58 -14.10
C ASP A 30 9.31 5.67 -14.30
N ALA A 31 8.06 5.27 -14.57
CA ALA A 31 6.90 6.17 -14.65
C ALA A 31 5.73 5.57 -13.84
N ARG A 32 5.86 5.63 -12.53
CA ARG A 32 4.99 4.99 -11.55
C ARG A 32 3.71 5.77 -11.35
N ARG A 33 2.59 5.07 -11.15
CA ARG A 33 1.28 5.60 -10.77
C ARG A 33 1.12 5.73 -9.26
N SER A 34 0.15 6.52 -8.84
CA SER A 34 -0.23 6.66 -7.42
C SER A 34 -0.39 5.30 -6.75
N SER A 35 0.12 5.17 -5.53
CA SER A 35 0.16 3.91 -4.81
C SER A 35 -1.23 3.31 -4.64
N ALA A 36 -1.40 2.11 -5.17
CA ALA A 36 -2.59 1.28 -5.01
C ALA A 36 -2.23 -0.18 -5.27
N ALA A 37 -2.98 -1.11 -4.68
CA ALA A 37 -2.81 -2.54 -4.92
C ALA A 37 -4.15 -3.26 -4.95
N LEU A 38 -4.21 -4.40 -5.65
CA LEU A 38 -5.39 -5.24 -5.73
C LEU A 38 -5.04 -6.64 -5.21
N LEU A 39 -5.68 -7.05 -4.12
CA LEU A 39 -5.53 -8.36 -3.51
C LEU A 39 -6.65 -9.27 -4.00
N ASP A 40 -6.29 -10.45 -4.51
CA ASP A 40 -7.19 -11.50 -5.02
C ASP A 40 -8.22 -11.02 -6.07
N GLY A 41 -7.91 -9.95 -6.80
CA GLY A 41 -8.80 -9.37 -7.81
C GLY A 41 -10.09 -8.74 -7.25
N ARG A 42 -10.23 -8.62 -5.92
CA ARG A 42 -11.47 -8.21 -5.24
C ARG A 42 -11.29 -7.12 -4.18
N TYR A 43 -10.12 -7.04 -3.59
CA TYR A 43 -9.82 -6.20 -2.43
C TYR A 43 -8.84 -5.13 -2.85
N LEU A 44 -9.37 -3.94 -3.18
CA LEU A 44 -8.56 -2.80 -3.57
C LEU A 44 -7.98 -2.13 -2.34
N ILE A 45 -6.71 -1.75 -2.37
CA ILE A 45 -6.03 -0.96 -1.36
C ILE A 45 -5.70 0.38 -1.99
N ASP A 46 -6.28 1.45 -1.46
CA ASP A 46 -6.24 2.82 -1.95
C ASP A 46 -6.83 3.02 -3.36
N CYS A 47 -7.31 4.21 -3.64
CA CYS A 47 -7.89 4.61 -4.92
C CYS A 47 -7.58 6.07 -5.21
N GLY A 48 -6.34 6.34 -5.60
CA GLY A 48 -5.86 7.65 -5.99
C GLY A 48 -6.14 7.98 -7.47
N PRO A 49 -5.52 9.06 -7.99
CA PRO A 49 -5.83 9.62 -9.32
C PRO A 49 -5.55 8.67 -10.48
N HIS A 50 -4.63 7.72 -10.35
CA HIS A 50 -4.23 6.83 -11.45
C HIS A 50 -4.79 5.40 -11.32
N THR A 51 -5.57 5.11 -10.28
CA THR A 51 -6.09 3.75 -10.03
C THR A 51 -7.00 3.24 -11.16
N PRO A 52 -7.93 4.03 -11.74
CA PRO A 52 -8.76 3.56 -12.86
C PRO A 52 -7.94 3.17 -14.10
N ASP A 53 -6.94 3.98 -14.45
CA ASP A 53 -6.05 3.68 -15.58
C ASP A 53 -5.24 2.40 -15.31
N ALA A 54 -4.73 2.25 -14.07
CA ALA A 54 -3.96 1.07 -13.68
C ALA A 54 -4.79 -0.22 -13.71
N LEU A 55 -6.05 -0.19 -13.27
CA LEU A 55 -6.99 -1.31 -13.38
C LEU A 55 -7.23 -1.70 -14.84
N ALA A 56 -7.44 -0.71 -15.72
CA ALA A 56 -7.65 -0.92 -17.14
C ALA A 56 -6.41 -1.54 -17.83
N ILE A 57 -5.20 -1.03 -17.55
CA ILE A 57 -3.94 -1.56 -18.09
C ILE A 57 -3.66 -2.98 -17.60
N ALA A 58 -4.00 -3.27 -16.34
CA ALA A 58 -3.85 -4.59 -15.74
C ALA A 58 -4.92 -5.59 -16.21
N GLU A 59 -5.90 -5.15 -17.01
CA GLU A 59 -7.07 -5.93 -17.43
C GLU A 59 -7.84 -6.52 -16.23
N ALA A 60 -7.86 -5.77 -15.10
CA ALA A 60 -8.56 -6.20 -13.90
C ALA A 60 -10.07 -5.99 -14.04
N ASP A 61 -10.86 -6.96 -13.58
CA ASP A 61 -12.33 -6.83 -13.55
C ASP A 61 -12.78 -5.89 -12.43
N ALA A 62 -12.92 -4.61 -12.73
CA ALA A 62 -13.41 -3.60 -11.78
C ALA A 62 -14.77 -3.97 -11.19
N GLY A 63 -15.62 -4.70 -11.92
CA GLY A 63 -16.93 -5.17 -11.45
C GLY A 63 -16.83 -6.26 -10.36
N ALA A 64 -15.69 -6.93 -10.22
CA ALA A 64 -15.45 -7.93 -9.20
C ALA A 64 -14.95 -7.34 -7.87
N ILE A 65 -14.55 -6.05 -7.84
CA ILE A 65 -14.06 -5.39 -6.63
C ILE A 65 -15.23 -5.18 -5.67
N THR A 66 -15.12 -5.70 -4.46
CA THR A 66 -16.18 -5.62 -3.43
C THR A 66 -15.81 -4.71 -2.27
N ASP A 67 -14.52 -4.55 -2.01
CA ASP A 67 -13.98 -3.82 -0.87
C ASP A 67 -12.82 -2.94 -1.27
N LEU A 68 -12.84 -1.71 -0.78
CA LEU A 68 -11.74 -0.75 -0.85
C LEU A 68 -11.24 -0.49 0.57
N PHE A 69 -9.97 -0.71 0.82
CA PHE A 69 -9.30 -0.43 2.09
C PHE A 69 -8.47 0.84 1.95
N LEU A 70 -8.77 1.86 2.74
CA LEU A 70 -8.11 3.15 2.67
C LEU A 70 -7.03 3.24 3.75
N THR A 71 -5.80 3.53 3.34
CA THR A 71 -4.70 3.81 4.27
C THR A 71 -4.87 5.16 4.92
N HIS A 72 -5.16 6.22 4.15
CA HIS A 72 -5.37 7.59 4.62
C HIS A 72 -5.99 8.46 3.53
N THR A 73 -6.25 9.75 3.82
CA THR A 73 -7.01 10.62 2.93
C THR A 73 -6.17 11.62 2.11
N HIS A 74 -4.86 11.40 1.92
CA HIS A 74 -4.10 12.19 0.96
C HIS A 74 -4.59 11.94 -0.48
N SER A 75 -4.48 12.94 -1.32
CA SER A 75 -5.05 12.93 -2.67
C SER A 75 -4.40 11.92 -3.64
N ASP A 76 -3.22 11.43 -3.34
CA ASP A 76 -2.56 10.35 -4.09
C ASP A 76 -3.07 8.95 -3.72
N HIS A 77 -3.78 8.82 -2.58
CA HIS A 77 -4.40 7.57 -2.11
C HIS A 77 -5.92 7.60 -2.15
N PHE A 78 -6.53 8.79 -2.11
CA PHE A 78 -7.96 8.97 -1.99
C PHE A 78 -8.50 9.98 -2.99
N ASP A 79 -9.19 9.50 -4.01
CA ASP A 79 -9.94 10.31 -4.98
C ASP A 79 -11.41 9.91 -4.93
N PRO A 80 -12.30 10.73 -4.30
CA PRO A 80 -13.71 10.43 -4.17
C PRO A 80 -14.43 10.22 -5.52
N ALA A 81 -14.04 10.94 -6.57
CA ALA A 81 -14.67 10.80 -7.87
C ALA A 81 -14.33 9.45 -8.53
N ASN A 82 -13.08 9.00 -8.40
CA ASN A 82 -12.65 7.68 -8.87
C ASN A 82 -13.34 6.56 -8.07
N ILE A 83 -13.51 6.74 -6.76
CA ILE A 83 -14.20 5.78 -5.90
C ILE A 83 -15.67 5.65 -6.28
N GLU A 84 -16.37 6.77 -6.53
CA GLU A 84 -17.77 6.74 -7.01
C GLU A 84 -17.88 6.10 -8.40
N ALA A 85 -16.95 6.40 -9.30
CA ALA A 85 -16.91 5.77 -10.63
C ALA A 85 -16.69 4.25 -10.51
N LEU A 86 -15.79 3.79 -9.63
CA LEU A 86 -15.58 2.39 -9.34
C LEU A 86 -16.84 1.74 -8.75
N ALA A 87 -17.47 2.40 -7.76
CA ALA A 87 -18.70 1.89 -7.13
C ALA A 87 -19.85 1.70 -8.13
N ALA A 88 -19.90 2.52 -9.19
CA ALA A 88 -20.89 2.38 -10.26
C ALA A 88 -20.65 1.15 -11.16
N LEU A 89 -19.44 0.60 -11.17
CA LEU A 89 -19.06 -0.60 -11.94
C LEU A 89 -19.21 -1.88 -11.12
N THR A 90 -19.17 -1.79 -9.80
CA THR A 90 -19.23 -2.97 -8.92
C THR A 90 -20.61 -3.62 -8.95
N ARG A 91 -20.66 -4.97 -8.93
CA ARG A 91 -21.92 -5.72 -9.08
C ARG A 91 -22.79 -5.66 -7.84
N ASP A 92 -22.18 -5.65 -6.66
CA ASP A 92 -22.84 -5.77 -5.35
C ASP A 92 -22.70 -4.52 -4.47
N GLY A 93 -22.25 -3.39 -5.04
CA GLY A 93 -21.87 -2.18 -4.32
C GLY A 93 -20.45 -2.26 -3.75
N LEU A 94 -19.91 -1.13 -3.32
CA LEU A 94 -18.55 -1.00 -2.81
C LEU A 94 -18.55 -0.70 -1.32
N ARG A 95 -17.85 -1.52 -0.52
CA ARG A 95 -17.57 -1.21 0.88
C ARG A 95 -16.22 -0.50 0.99
N LEU A 96 -16.20 0.68 1.58
CA LEU A 96 -14.98 1.44 1.89
C LEU A 96 -14.63 1.28 3.35
N TRP A 97 -13.53 0.59 3.64
CA TRP A 97 -12.96 0.39 4.97
C TRP A 97 -11.96 1.49 5.28
N ALA A 98 -12.24 2.33 6.24
CA ALA A 98 -11.40 3.46 6.62
C ALA A 98 -11.26 3.58 8.13
N SER A 99 -10.19 4.24 8.57
CA SER A 99 -10.03 4.60 9.98
C SER A 99 -11.30 5.28 10.53
N ALA A 100 -11.68 4.95 11.75
CA ALA A 100 -12.81 5.62 12.42
C ALA A 100 -12.61 7.14 12.52
N GLU A 101 -11.36 7.59 12.55
CA GLU A 101 -10.97 9.01 12.62
C GLU A 101 -11.05 9.73 11.26
N ALA A 102 -11.16 8.99 10.13
CA ALA A 102 -11.14 9.59 8.79
C ALA A 102 -12.39 10.44 8.53
N GLN A 103 -12.17 11.65 8.05
CA GLN A 103 -13.25 12.52 7.57
C GLN A 103 -13.45 12.28 6.08
N LEU A 104 -14.58 11.67 5.70
CA LEU A 104 -14.89 11.30 4.33
C LEU A 104 -16.11 12.07 3.83
N PRO A 105 -16.11 12.54 2.58
CA PRO A 105 -17.32 13.07 1.97
C PRO A 105 -18.35 11.96 1.75
N GLY A 106 -19.62 12.34 1.57
CA GLY A 106 -20.61 11.39 1.06
C GLY A 106 -20.25 10.95 -0.36
N MET A 107 -20.26 9.65 -0.62
CA MET A 107 -19.94 9.06 -1.93
C MET A 107 -21.07 8.13 -2.39
N LYS A 108 -21.55 8.33 -3.62
CA LYS A 108 -22.66 7.56 -4.16
C LYS A 108 -22.25 6.11 -4.43
N GLY A 109 -23.09 5.18 -3.98
CA GLY A 109 -22.84 3.73 -4.19
C GLY A 109 -21.80 3.12 -3.24
N VAL A 110 -21.33 3.88 -2.25
CA VAL A 110 -20.30 3.46 -1.31
C VAL A 110 -20.86 3.30 0.09
N THR A 111 -20.63 2.14 0.71
CA THR A 111 -20.93 1.90 2.13
C THR A 111 -19.66 2.02 2.96
N VAL A 112 -19.59 3.01 3.85
CA VAL A 112 -18.40 3.24 4.67
C VAL A 112 -18.40 2.34 5.90
N MET A 113 -17.34 1.55 6.04
CA MET A 113 -17.03 0.67 7.17
C MET A 113 -15.94 1.35 8.02
N ARG A 114 -16.22 1.66 9.27
CA ARG A 114 -15.29 2.33 10.18
C ARG A 114 -14.47 1.33 10.98
N MET A 115 -13.14 1.50 10.98
CA MET A 115 -12.21 0.63 11.69
C MET A 115 -11.53 1.38 12.84
N GLU A 116 -11.64 0.82 14.04
CA GLU A 116 -10.80 1.22 15.17
C GLU A 116 -9.42 0.57 15.06
N LYS A 117 -8.38 1.32 15.43
CA LYS A 117 -7.01 0.82 15.40
C LYS A 117 -6.85 -0.43 16.28
N PHE A 118 -6.04 -1.37 15.83
CA PHE A 118 -5.73 -2.63 16.52
C PHE A 118 -6.91 -3.58 16.73
N THR A 119 -8.06 -3.29 16.13
CA THR A 119 -9.24 -4.16 16.17
C THR A 119 -9.33 -4.94 14.87
N PRO A 120 -9.36 -6.29 14.90
CA PRO A 120 -9.55 -7.09 13.69
C PRO A 120 -11.00 -7.08 13.24
N TYR A 121 -11.22 -6.86 11.95
CA TYR A 121 -12.54 -6.90 11.31
C TYR A 121 -12.60 -8.01 10.29
N ALA A 122 -13.54 -8.94 10.44
CA ALA A 122 -13.83 -9.94 9.43
C ALA A 122 -14.51 -9.29 8.22
N VAL A 123 -13.85 -9.35 7.07
CA VAL A 123 -14.40 -8.88 5.80
C VAL A 123 -15.33 -9.94 5.21
N ASN A 124 -14.90 -11.19 5.34
CA ASN A 124 -15.65 -12.42 5.04
C ASN A 124 -15.07 -13.59 5.84
N GLY A 125 -15.42 -14.82 5.50
CA GLY A 125 -14.95 -16.04 6.20
C GLY A 125 -13.45 -16.33 6.07
N GLU A 126 -12.74 -15.70 5.13
CA GLU A 126 -11.32 -15.98 4.82
C GLU A 126 -10.40 -14.80 5.10
N LEU A 127 -10.91 -13.58 4.97
CA LEU A 127 -10.15 -12.33 5.10
C LEU A 127 -10.52 -11.56 6.36
N THR A 128 -9.51 -11.25 7.15
CA THR A 128 -9.58 -10.28 8.26
C THR A 128 -8.63 -9.12 7.98
N VAL A 129 -9.07 -7.89 8.27
CA VAL A 129 -8.24 -6.67 8.19
C VAL A 129 -8.13 -6.01 9.57
N THR A 130 -6.94 -5.52 9.89
CA THR A 130 -6.68 -4.74 11.11
C THR A 130 -5.97 -3.45 10.73
N GLY A 131 -6.55 -2.30 11.08
CA GLY A 131 -5.88 -1.00 10.95
C GLY A 131 -4.88 -0.80 12.08
N LEU A 132 -3.64 -0.43 11.77
CA LEU A 132 -2.57 -0.16 12.72
C LEU A 132 -2.20 1.32 12.67
N LYS A 133 -1.71 1.89 13.77
CA LYS A 133 -1.21 3.28 13.77
C LYS A 133 0.00 3.42 12.85
N ALA A 134 -0.05 4.39 11.95
CA ALA A 134 1.08 4.82 11.13
C ALA A 134 1.66 6.15 11.67
N ASN A 135 2.96 6.36 11.48
CA ASN A 135 3.63 7.62 11.80
C ASN A 135 3.63 8.52 10.56
N HIS A 136 2.52 9.19 10.35
CA HIS A 136 2.27 10.08 9.23
C HIS A 136 1.37 11.25 9.65
N GLU A 137 1.03 12.17 8.74
CA GLU A 137 0.21 13.34 9.03
C GLU A 137 -1.15 12.96 9.65
N LYS A 138 -1.36 13.33 10.92
CA LYS A 138 -2.53 12.89 11.70
C LYS A 138 -3.87 13.37 11.14
N THR A 139 -3.91 14.50 10.44
CA THR A 139 -5.16 15.07 9.89
C THR A 139 -5.74 14.18 8.79
N THR A 140 -4.95 13.30 8.20
CA THR A 140 -5.36 12.35 7.17
C THR A 140 -5.84 11.01 7.72
N ALA A 141 -5.86 10.85 9.07
CA ALA A 141 -6.25 9.62 9.78
C ALA A 141 -5.48 8.36 9.32
N PRO A 142 -4.13 8.39 9.32
CA PRO A 142 -3.29 7.37 8.71
C PRO A 142 -3.39 6.04 9.45
N GLN A 143 -3.32 4.95 8.66
CA GLN A 143 -3.22 3.59 9.16
C GLN A 143 -2.46 2.69 8.18
N TRP A 144 -1.70 1.76 8.73
CA TRP A 144 -1.24 0.60 8.00
C TRP A 144 -2.28 -0.51 8.07
N LEU A 145 -2.30 -1.38 7.08
CA LEU A 145 -3.30 -2.42 6.95
C LEU A 145 -2.65 -3.79 7.07
N LEU A 146 -3.01 -4.51 8.13
CA LEU A 146 -2.63 -5.91 8.30
C LEU A 146 -3.77 -6.79 7.80
N PHE A 147 -3.54 -7.50 6.72
CA PHE A 147 -4.45 -8.51 6.17
C PHE A 147 -4.04 -9.90 6.66
N THR A 148 -5.03 -10.66 7.12
CA THR A 148 -4.88 -12.07 7.48
C THR A 148 -5.81 -12.89 6.57
N LEU A 149 -5.22 -13.79 5.78
CA LEU A 149 -5.89 -14.65 4.80
C LEU A 149 -5.59 -16.13 5.17
N GLY A 150 -6.46 -16.72 5.97
CA GLY A 150 -6.16 -18.01 6.61
C GLY A 150 -4.90 -17.89 7.47
N GLU A 151 -3.84 -18.63 7.10
CA GLU A 151 -2.54 -18.59 7.82
C GLU A 151 -1.58 -17.52 7.27
N LYS A 152 -1.89 -16.91 6.10
CA LYS A 152 -1.05 -15.91 5.44
C LYS A 152 -1.28 -14.51 6.00
N LYS A 153 -0.20 -13.73 6.11
CA LYS A 153 -0.24 -12.37 6.62
C LYS A 153 0.50 -11.41 5.71
N LEU A 154 -0.22 -10.38 5.26
CA LEU A 154 0.29 -9.26 4.49
C LEU A 154 0.20 -7.98 5.33
N LEU A 155 1.30 -7.27 5.52
CA LEU A 155 1.29 -5.91 6.04
C LEU A 155 1.53 -4.92 4.90
N TYR A 156 0.55 -4.05 4.62
CA TYR A 156 0.66 -2.92 3.71
C TYR A 156 0.94 -1.67 4.54
N ALA A 157 2.22 -1.25 4.57
CA ALA A 157 2.76 -0.23 5.46
C ALA A 157 3.35 0.94 4.67
N LEU A 158 2.52 1.60 3.87
CA LEU A 158 2.87 2.82 3.14
C LEU A 158 2.51 4.06 3.97
N ASP A 159 3.12 5.18 3.64
CA ASP A 159 2.92 6.46 4.30
C ASP A 159 3.10 6.35 5.81
N GLY A 160 4.35 6.16 6.18
CA GLY A 160 4.74 6.09 7.59
C GLY A 160 6.22 5.84 7.78
N ALA A 161 6.85 6.76 8.51
CA ALA A 161 8.24 6.62 8.95
C ALA A 161 8.31 5.77 10.21
N TRP A 162 9.29 4.87 10.29
CA TRP A 162 9.52 4.04 11.47
C TRP A 162 8.28 3.21 11.84
N TYR A 163 8.25 2.72 13.07
CA TYR A 163 7.09 2.04 13.66
C TYR A 163 6.78 2.73 14.99
N VAL A 164 5.58 3.27 15.15
CA VAL A 164 5.17 3.73 16.49
C VAL A 164 5.14 2.56 17.46
N ASN A 165 5.43 2.82 18.73
CA ASN A 165 5.59 1.75 19.74
C ASN A 165 4.41 0.79 19.77
N GLU A 166 3.17 1.30 19.73
CA GLU A 166 1.97 0.47 19.80
C GLU A 166 1.90 -0.52 18.63
N THR A 167 2.19 -0.05 17.40
CA THR A 167 2.21 -0.89 16.20
C THR A 167 3.36 -1.89 16.25
N TYR A 168 4.54 -1.46 16.68
CA TYR A 168 5.70 -2.34 16.80
C TYR A 168 5.43 -3.50 17.76
N TYR A 169 4.86 -3.21 18.95
CA TYR A 169 4.54 -4.24 19.92
C TYR A 169 3.34 -5.13 19.52
N PHE A 170 2.34 -4.55 18.84
CA PHE A 170 1.23 -5.33 18.29
C PHE A 170 1.70 -6.38 17.28
N LEU A 171 2.67 -6.03 16.45
CA LEU A 171 3.23 -6.92 15.43
C LEU A 171 4.24 -7.94 15.97
N ARG A 172 4.56 -7.93 17.26
CA ARG A 172 5.50 -8.88 17.86
C ARG A 172 5.10 -10.32 17.56
N ASN A 173 6.04 -11.08 16.99
CA ASN A 173 5.83 -12.47 16.57
C ASN A 173 4.69 -12.64 15.53
N ALA A 174 4.38 -11.61 14.78
CA ALA A 174 3.35 -11.68 13.72
C ALA A 174 3.72 -12.68 12.62
N GLY A 175 5.01 -12.79 12.29
CA GLY A 175 5.51 -13.73 11.30
C GLY A 175 4.92 -13.47 9.92
N LEU A 176 5.03 -12.24 9.41
CA LEU A 176 4.48 -11.83 8.11
C LEU A 176 5.01 -12.71 6.97
N ASP A 177 4.17 -13.00 5.98
CA ASP A 177 4.57 -13.62 4.71
C ASP A 177 4.99 -12.57 3.69
N LEU A 178 4.34 -11.41 3.72
CA LEU A 178 4.62 -10.28 2.83
C LEU A 178 4.57 -8.95 3.60
N LEU A 179 5.59 -8.13 3.41
CA LEU A 179 5.65 -6.75 3.88
C LEU A 179 5.78 -5.81 2.67
N VAL A 180 4.85 -4.90 2.50
CA VAL A 180 4.97 -3.75 1.60
C VAL A 180 5.34 -2.55 2.46
N ALA A 181 6.56 -2.05 2.29
CA ALA A 181 7.13 -1.00 3.13
C ALA A 181 7.28 0.32 2.36
N ASP A 182 6.94 1.42 3.04
CA ASP A 182 7.25 2.76 2.55
C ASP A 182 8.76 2.91 2.30
N ALA A 183 9.11 3.42 1.13
CA ALA A 183 10.46 3.79 0.75
C ALA A 183 10.46 5.08 -0.08
N THR A 184 9.68 6.05 0.33
CA THR A 184 9.52 7.33 -0.36
C THR A 184 10.85 8.01 -0.61
N VAL A 185 11.72 8.01 0.42
CA VAL A 185 13.04 8.60 0.33
C VAL A 185 14.06 7.58 -0.15
N GLY A 186 14.88 7.98 -1.12
CA GLY A 186 15.90 7.12 -1.72
C GLY A 186 17.08 6.77 -0.78
N ASP A 187 18.18 6.33 -1.38
CA ASP A 187 19.37 5.90 -0.65
C ASP A 187 20.29 7.08 -0.31
N TYR A 188 19.81 7.97 0.54
CA TYR A 188 20.58 9.09 1.10
C TYR A 188 20.02 9.56 2.44
N ASP A 189 20.82 10.32 3.20
CA ASP A 189 20.48 10.84 4.51
C ASP A 189 20.01 12.30 4.44
N GLY A 190 19.33 12.76 5.50
CA GLY A 190 19.08 14.17 5.74
C GLY A 190 17.88 14.79 5.01
N ASP A 191 17.00 14.00 4.44
CA ASP A 191 15.75 14.51 3.87
C ASP A 191 14.73 14.82 4.98
N TYR A 192 14.02 15.94 4.88
CA TYR A 192 13.02 16.36 5.89
C TYR A 192 11.82 15.41 5.96
N ARG A 193 11.50 14.71 4.88
CA ARG A 193 10.38 13.76 4.80
C ARG A 193 10.58 12.52 5.66
N VAL A 194 11.78 12.25 6.19
CA VAL A 194 12.03 11.12 7.10
C VAL A 194 11.27 11.21 8.43
N ALA A 195 10.61 12.33 8.71
CA ALA A 195 9.67 12.43 9.82
C ALA A 195 8.37 11.63 9.58
N GLU A 196 7.98 11.45 8.31
CA GLU A 196 6.71 10.85 7.89
C GLU A 196 6.86 9.71 6.87
N HIS A 197 8.05 9.52 6.30
CA HIS A 197 8.37 8.49 5.31
C HIS A 197 9.71 7.84 5.59
N ASN A 198 9.86 6.57 5.22
CA ASN A 198 11.14 5.89 5.35
C ASN A 198 12.08 6.24 4.19
N SER A 199 13.38 6.34 4.52
CA SER A 199 14.47 6.26 3.55
C SER A 199 15.04 4.84 3.48
N ILE A 200 15.79 4.53 2.44
CA ILE A 200 16.50 3.25 2.33
C ILE A 200 17.47 3.03 3.51
N PRO A 201 18.27 4.01 3.96
CA PRO A 201 19.07 3.87 5.18
C PRO A 201 18.26 3.49 6.43
N MET A 202 17.07 4.09 6.62
CA MET A 202 16.19 3.74 7.74
C MET A 202 15.71 2.28 7.64
N LEU A 203 15.35 1.82 6.47
CA LEU A 203 14.92 0.43 6.25
C LEU A 203 16.04 -0.58 6.50
N ARG A 204 17.30 -0.24 6.19
CA ARG A 204 18.47 -1.06 6.56
C ARG A 204 18.62 -1.23 8.08
N LEU A 205 18.20 -0.25 8.87
CA LEU A 205 18.19 -0.35 10.34
C LEU A 205 16.95 -1.09 10.85
N LEU A 206 15.80 -0.86 10.25
CA LEU A 206 14.51 -1.43 10.68
C LEU A 206 14.41 -2.94 10.43
N LEU A 207 14.77 -3.42 9.24
CA LEU A 207 14.55 -4.81 8.86
C LEU A 207 15.23 -5.82 9.79
N PRO A 208 16.50 -5.66 10.22
CA PRO A 208 17.11 -6.54 11.21
C PRO A 208 16.35 -6.52 12.55
N SER A 209 15.87 -5.36 12.98
CA SER A 209 15.08 -5.23 14.20
C SER A 209 13.74 -5.95 14.10
N LEU A 210 13.04 -5.81 12.97
CA LEU A 210 11.78 -6.51 12.70
C LEU A 210 11.97 -8.04 12.66
N ARG A 211 13.10 -8.53 12.13
CA ARG A 211 13.46 -9.97 12.20
C ARG A 211 13.67 -10.43 13.63
N THR A 212 14.47 -9.71 14.39
CA THR A 212 14.74 -10.05 15.81
C THR A 212 13.46 -10.06 16.65
N PHE A 213 12.51 -9.19 16.35
CA PHE A 213 11.23 -9.10 17.05
C PHE A 213 10.17 -10.08 16.54
N GLY A 214 10.48 -10.87 15.50
CA GLY A 214 9.58 -11.86 14.91
C GLY A 214 8.42 -11.24 14.10
N VAL A 215 8.54 -9.97 13.72
CA VAL A 215 7.57 -9.32 12.81
C VAL A 215 7.68 -9.93 11.41
N VAL A 216 8.90 -10.02 10.90
CA VAL A 216 9.22 -10.69 9.64
C VAL A 216 10.06 -11.94 9.90
N LYS A 217 9.82 -12.98 9.11
CA LYS A 217 10.56 -14.25 9.06
C LYS A 217 11.72 -14.14 8.06
N GLU A 218 12.57 -15.16 7.97
CA GLU A 218 13.60 -15.22 6.95
C GLU A 218 13.00 -15.28 5.54
N GLU A 219 11.88 -16.01 5.39
CA GLU A 219 11.16 -16.19 4.14
C GLU A 219 10.24 -15.03 3.78
N THR A 220 10.04 -14.05 4.68
CA THR A 220 9.19 -12.90 4.41
C THR A 220 9.72 -12.12 3.22
N ARG A 221 8.88 -11.95 2.20
CA ARG A 221 9.21 -11.06 1.09
C ARG A 221 8.92 -9.61 1.49
N VAL A 222 9.91 -8.75 1.35
CA VAL A 222 9.82 -7.32 1.66
C VAL A 222 9.88 -6.53 0.37
N PHE A 223 8.80 -5.85 0.03
CA PHE A 223 8.74 -4.97 -1.14
C PHE A 223 8.77 -3.51 -0.71
N LEU A 224 9.71 -2.77 -1.27
CA LEU A 224 9.78 -1.32 -1.19
C LEU A 224 8.80 -0.73 -2.19
N SER A 225 7.92 0.16 -1.73
CA SER A 225 6.92 0.83 -2.55
C SER A 225 6.77 2.29 -2.13
N HIS A 226 5.87 3.04 -2.76
CA HIS A 226 5.65 4.47 -2.51
C HIS A 226 6.92 5.29 -2.80
N LEU A 227 7.58 5.00 -3.92
CA LEU A 227 8.84 5.64 -4.28
C LEU A 227 8.59 7.02 -4.90
N ALA A 228 9.26 8.05 -4.39
CA ALA A 228 9.27 9.38 -5.01
C ALA A 228 10.28 9.40 -6.17
N PRO A 229 9.86 9.52 -7.45
CA PRO A 229 10.79 9.50 -8.58
C PRO A 229 11.90 10.54 -8.52
N SER A 230 11.61 11.70 -7.93
CA SER A 230 12.60 12.77 -7.71
C SER A 230 13.69 12.42 -6.69
N LEU A 231 13.49 11.38 -5.88
CA LEU A 231 14.37 10.98 -4.77
C LEU A 231 15.03 9.62 -5.01
N HIS A 232 14.67 8.94 -6.07
CA HIS A 232 15.20 7.62 -6.40
C HIS A 232 16.05 7.64 -7.68
N ARG A 233 16.97 6.71 -7.74
CA ARG A 233 17.66 6.34 -8.98
C ARG A 233 16.68 5.58 -9.89
N PRO A 234 17.01 5.36 -11.18
CA PRO A 234 16.25 4.47 -12.04
C PRO A 234 15.95 3.12 -11.37
N HIS A 235 14.81 2.53 -11.70
CA HIS A 235 14.32 1.31 -11.07
C HIS A 235 15.38 0.20 -10.95
N SER A 236 16.12 -0.07 -12.03
CA SER A 236 17.15 -1.12 -12.06
C SER A 236 18.33 -0.88 -11.11
N GLU A 237 18.64 0.38 -10.79
CA GLU A 237 19.65 0.72 -9.80
C GLU A 237 19.10 0.61 -8.38
N THR A 238 17.85 1.06 -8.17
CA THR A 238 17.16 0.93 -6.88
C THR A 238 16.97 -0.54 -6.50
N GLU A 239 16.67 -1.44 -7.46
CA GLU A 239 16.62 -2.89 -7.22
C GLU A 239 17.94 -3.46 -6.70
N LYS A 240 19.07 -3.06 -7.26
CA LYS A 240 20.40 -3.50 -6.78
C LYS A 240 20.67 -3.04 -5.35
N ILE A 241 20.27 -1.81 -5.03
CA ILE A 241 20.39 -1.28 -3.68
C ILE A 241 19.50 -2.06 -2.71
N ALA A 242 18.23 -2.28 -3.04
CA ALA A 242 17.29 -3.04 -2.21
C ALA A 242 17.75 -4.49 -1.98
N ALA A 243 18.21 -5.15 -3.03
CA ALA A 243 18.72 -6.53 -2.97
C ALA A 243 19.92 -6.68 -2.01
N SER A 244 20.74 -5.63 -1.84
CA SER A 244 21.91 -5.65 -0.95
C SER A 244 21.58 -5.85 0.54
N PHE A 245 20.30 -5.64 0.93
CA PHE A 245 19.83 -5.86 2.31
C PHE A 245 18.59 -6.76 2.39
N GLY A 246 18.33 -7.53 1.31
CA GLY A 246 17.28 -8.55 1.29
C GLY A 246 15.87 -8.02 1.05
N ALA A 247 15.74 -6.85 0.38
CA ALA A 247 14.46 -6.29 -0.05
C ALA A 247 14.33 -6.36 -1.58
N LEU A 248 13.09 -6.24 -2.06
CA LEU A 248 12.69 -6.16 -3.46
C LEU A 248 12.09 -4.78 -3.72
N VAL A 249 12.03 -4.35 -4.97
CA VAL A 249 11.38 -3.09 -5.34
C VAL A 249 10.09 -3.41 -6.09
N ALA A 250 8.96 -2.92 -5.56
CA ALA A 250 7.70 -3.02 -6.26
C ALA A 250 7.70 -2.14 -7.53
N ARG A 251 6.93 -2.56 -8.51
CA ARG A 251 6.65 -1.78 -9.72
C ARG A 251 5.21 -1.98 -10.15
N ASP A 252 4.68 -1.01 -10.86
CA ASP A 252 3.33 -1.10 -11.41
C ASP A 252 3.19 -2.34 -12.30
N GLY A 253 2.09 -3.06 -12.15
CA GLY A 253 1.80 -4.30 -12.86
C GLY A 253 2.48 -5.56 -12.28
N LEU A 254 3.26 -5.46 -11.21
CA LEU A 254 3.88 -6.63 -10.58
C LEU A 254 2.81 -7.45 -9.83
N ARG A 255 2.75 -8.74 -10.11
CA ARG A 255 1.93 -9.73 -9.39
C ARG A 255 2.79 -10.57 -8.45
N VAL A 256 2.33 -10.78 -7.25
CA VAL A 256 3.05 -11.48 -6.18
C VAL A 256 2.11 -12.45 -5.47
N SER A 257 2.40 -13.75 -5.50
CA SER A 257 1.67 -14.75 -4.68
C SER A 257 2.04 -14.61 -3.20
N LEU A 258 1.12 -14.89 -2.28
CA LEU A 258 1.37 -14.92 -0.83
C LEU A 258 1.61 -16.33 -0.31
#